data_bcc3f9b5266e011885d2782d05911355
#
_entry.id   bcc3f9b5266e011885d2782d05911355
#
_cell.length_a   1.000
_cell.length_b   1.000
_cell.length_c   1.000
_cell.angle_alpha   90.00
_cell.angle_beta   90.00
_cell.angle_gamma   90.00
#
_symmetry.space_group_name_H-M   'P 1'
#
loop_
_entity.id
_entity.type
_entity.pdbx_description
1 polymer ?
#
loop_
_entity_poly.entity_id
_entity_poly.type
_entity_poly.pdbx_seq_one_letter_code
_entity_poly.pdbx_strand_id
1 'polypeptide(L)'
;MALRIVEAGDPAARSTIIFIPGWSAGADIWSDQIERFKSESRVISFDPRSQGESTKTVTGNTPEQRAADLHVLLTKEGVHGAVLVGWSQAVQDIAAYVQRFGTRDIGGIVLVDAAVSDGANAIAERPAEVAFQFRLFSTYLGNQEAYLRGMFRAIVSKPQAAGVIDRAVSTAMKTPSSIGMSMLVADLFTADRRDALPKITCPVLIIAAASSRELERQKAEVRVIKKAQFVQIDDSAHAVFLDQPNRFSAELAQFVRTLAGR
;
A
#
# COMPACT_ATOMS: atom_id res chain seq x y z
N MET A 1 -17.55 -4.53 -11.68
CA MET A 1 -17.17 -3.69 -10.53
C MET A 1 -16.51 -2.43 -11.05
N ALA A 2 -16.80 -1.26 -10.46
CA ALA A 2 -16.15 0.01 -10.80
C ALA A 2 -15.19 0.42 -9.70
N LEU A 3 -13.96 0.82 -10.07
CA LEU A 3 -13.01 1.50 -9.20
C LEU A 3 -13.14 3.01 -9.39
N ARG A 4 -13.10 3.77 -8.31
CA ARG A 4 -12.84 5.21 -8.41
C ARG A 4 -11.36 5.39 -8.69
N ILE A 5 -11.05 6.11 -9.77
CA ILE A 5 -9.68 6.40 -10.20
C ILE A 5 -9.45 7.92 -10.08
N VAL A 6 -8.26 8.29 -9.62
CA VAL A 6 -7.72 9.65 -9.64
C VAL A 6 -6.50 9.63 -10.53
N GLU A 7 -6.50 10.42 -11.58
CA GLU A 7 -5.42 10.52 -12.53
C GLU A 7 -4.95 11.98 -12.67
N ALA A 8 -3.64 12.17 -12.80
CA ALA A 8 -3.01 13.46 -12.99
C ALA A 8 -1.72 13.33 -13.81
N GLY A 9 -1.27 14.43 -14.37
CA GLY A 9 -0.08 14.49 -15.23
C GLY A 9 -0.37 14.16 -16.69
N ASP A 10 0.68 14.14 -17.51
CA ASP A 10 0.57 13.86 -18.93
C ASP A 10 0.46 12.33 -19.15
N PRO A 11 -0.61 11.85 -19.81
CA PRO A 11 -0.74 10.43 -20.17
C PRO A 11 0.42 9.91 -21.04
N ALA A 12 1.10 10.80 -21.78
CA ALA A 12 2.25 10.46 -22.61
C ALA A 12 3.60 10.60 -21.87
N ALA A 13 3.61 10.90 -20.57
CA ALA A 13 4.83 11.00 -19.78
C ALA A 13 5.65 9.70 -19.84
N ARG A 14 6.97 9.82 -19.79
CA ARG A 14 7.90 8.68 -19.87
C ARG A 14 7.78 7.70 -18.70
N SER A 15 7.24 8.14 -17.57
CA SER A 15 7.03 7.32 -16.38
C SER A 15 5.58 7.38 -15.93
N THR A 16 5.06 6.24 -15.52
CA THR A 16 3.75 6.14 -14.86
C THR A 16 3.94 5.63 -13.44
N ILE A 17 3.38 6.34 -12.47
CA ILE A 17 3.40 5.97 -11.05
C ILE A 17 1.98 5.58 -10.64
N ILE A 18 1.83 4.39 -10.05
CA ILE A 18 0.55 3.91 -9.51
C ILE A 18 0.64 3.93 -7.99
N PHE A 19 -0.07 4.82 -7.34
CA PHE A 19 -0.18 4.85 -5.88
C PHE A 19 -1.34 3.99 -5.40
N ILE A 20 -1.04 3.01 -4.57
CA ILE A 20 -2.01 2.04 -4.03
C ILE A 20 -2.14 2.27 -2.53
N PRO A 21 -3.31 2.71 -2.04
CA PRO A 21 -3.51 3.02 -0.63
C PRO A 21 -3.62 1.76 0.23
N GLY A 22 -3.42 1.93 1.54
CA GLY A 22 -3.55 0.88 2.52
C GLY A 22 -5.01 0.54 2.87
N TRP A 23 -5.17 -0.31 3.89
CA TRP A 23 -6.47 -0.77 4.37
C TRP A 23 -7.38 0.39 4.76
N SER A 24 -8.62 0.31 4.28
CA SER A 24 -9.67 1.31 4.46
C SER A 24 -9.32 2.73 3.97
N ALA A 25 -8.16 2.96 3.39
CA ALA A 25 -7.80 4.23 2.78
C ALA A 25 -8.29 4.31 1.32
N GLY A 26 -8.41 5.51 0.79
CA GLY A 26 -8.71 5.77 -0.62
C GLY A 26 -7.57 6.52 -1.31
N ALA A 27 -7.73 6.74 -2.61
CA ALA A 27 -6.76 7.42 -3.47
C ALA A 27 -6.30 8.78 -2.90
N ASP A 28 -7.21 9.50 -2.26
CA ASP A 28 -6.97 10.86 -1.75
C ASP A 28 -5.92 10.92 -0.62
N ILE A 29 -5.54 9.78 -0.02
CA ILE A 29 -4.45 9.77 0.97
C ILE A 29 -3.10 10.14 0.34
N TRP A 30 -2.98 9.98 -0.98
CA TRP A 30 -1.80 10.29 -1.78
C TRP A 30 -1.83 11.67 -2.44
N SER A 31 -2.78 12.55 -2.05
CA SER A 31 -3.00 13.86 -2.72
C SER A 31 -1.72 14.67 -2.88
N ASP A 32 -0.88 14.75 -1.84
CA ASP A 32 0.37 15.53 -1.86
C ASP A 32 1.38 14.90 -2.83
N GLN A 33 1.45 13.57 -2.89
CA GLN A 33 2.35 12.84 -3.79
C GLN A 33 1.86 12.95 -5.25
N ILE A 34 0.55 12.85 -5.47
CA ILE A 34 -0.05 13.06 -6.80
C ILE A 34 0.30 14.45 -7.31
N GLU A 35 0.06 15.48 -6.50
CA GLU A 35 0.35 16.86 -6.86
C GLU A 35 1.84 17.07 -7.19
N ARG A 36 2.73 16.43 -6.43
CA ARG A 36 4.17 16.58 -6.57
C ARG A 36 4.72 15.91 -7.84
N PHE A 37 4.16 14.76 -8.23
CA PHE A 37 4.69 13.97 -9.34
C PHE A 37 4.01 14.24 -10.68
N LYS A 38 2.85 14.89 -10.71
CA LYS A 38 2.06 15.11 -11.94
C LYS A 38 2.76 15.95 -13.01
N SER A 39 3.77 16.77 -12.63
CA SER A 39 4.54 17.59 -13.59
C SER A 39 5.57 16.79 -14.40
N GLU A 40 5.98 15.62 -13.90
CA GLU A 40 7.05 14.82 -14.48
C GLU A 40 6.61 13.40 -14.89
N SER A 41 5.46 12.95 -14.39
CA SER A 41 4.96 11.59 -14.56
C SER A 41 3.45 11.59 -14.79
N ARG A 42 2.96 10.58 -15.49
CA ARG A 42 1.56 10.16 -15.36
C ARG A 42 1.37 9.54 -13.99
N VAL A 43 0.42 10.02 -13.22
CA VAL A 43 0.16 9.53 -11.86
C VAL A 43 -1.26 9.00 -11.79
N ILE A 44 -1.41 7.77 -11.34
CA ILE A 44 -2.72 7.14 -11.12
C ILE A 44 -2.78 6.69 -9.67
N SER A 45 -3.88 6.98 -9.00
CA SER A 45 -4.26 6.35 -7.75
C SER A 45 -5.72 5.90 -7.84
N PHE A 46 -6.14 4.95 -7.02
CA PHE A 46 -7.51 4.45 -7.05
C PHE A 46 -7.96 4.03 -5.66
N ASP A 47 -9.26 4.02 -5.45
CA ASP A 47 -9.83 3.38 -4.27
C ASP A 47 -9.88 1.87 -4.55
N PRO A 48 -9.19 1.03 -3.76
CA PRO A 48 -9.27 -0.42 -3.93
C PRO A 48 -10.70 -0.93 -3.77
N ARG A 49 -10.95 -2.14 -4.26
CA ARG A 49 -12.23 -2.85 -4.10
C ARG A 49 -12.79 -2.66 -2.68
N SER A 50 -14.07 -2.29 -2.60
CA SER A 50 -14.83 -2.07 -1.37
C SER A 50 -14.33 -0.96 -0.44
N GLN A 51 -13.31 -0.20 -0.84
CA GLN A 51 -12.82 0.98 -0.12
C GLN A 51 -13.30 2.27 -0.80
N GLY A 52 -13.24 3.38 -0.07
CA GLY A 52 -13.60 4.72 -0.57
C GLY A 52 -14.89 4.76 -1.37
N GLU A 53 -14.85 5.30 -2.60
CA GLU A 53 -15.98 5.41 -3.51
C GLU A 53 -16.09 4.21 -4.50
N SER A 54 -15.16 3.26 -4.45
CA SER A 54 -15.25 2.06 -5.28
C SER A 54 -16.41 1.16 -4.87
N THR A 55 -16.90 0.38 -5.84
CA THR A 55 -18.00 -0.57 -5.63
C THR A 55 -17.73 -1.47 -4.42
N LYS A 56 -18.72 -1.56 -3.52
CA LYS A 56 -18.69 -2.49 -2.39
C LYS A 56 -19.13 -3.87 -2.84
N THR A 57 -18.31 -4.87 -2.58
CA THR A 57 -18.59 -6.27 -2.96
C THR A 57 -18.61 -7.15 -1.71
N VAL A 58 -19.53 -8.10 -1.66
CA VAL A 58 -19.65 -9.03 -0.50
C VAL A 58 -18.52 -10.05 -0.49
N THR A 59 -17.95 -10.36 -1.66
CA THR A 59 -16.89 -11.36 -1.85
C THR A 59 -15.70 -10.79 -2.60
N GLY A 60 -14.58 -11.51 -2.58
CA GLY A 60 -13.37 -11.11 -3.32
C GLY A 60 -12.59 -9.96 -2.66
N ASN A 61 -12.79 -9.73 -1.37
CA ASN A 61 -12.04 -8.71 -0.63
C ASN A 61 -10.71 -9.29 -0.11
N THR A 62 -9.92 -9.86 -1.03
CA THR A 62 -8.63 -10.51 -0.76
C THR A 62 -7.52 -9.88 -1.58
N PRO A 63 -6.25 -10.00 -1.18
CA PRO A 63 -5.11 -9.51 -1.95
C PRO A 63 -5.09 -10.06 -3.38
N GLU A 64 -5.42 -11.32 -3.58
CA GLU A 64 -5.42 -11.99 -4.89
C GLU A 64 -6.44 -11.34 -5.85
N GLN A 65 -7.61 -10.96 -5.32
CA GLN A 65 -8.63 -10.30 -6.14
C GLN A 65 -8.29 -8.83 -6.37
N ARG A 66 -7.72 -8.12 -5.38
CA ARG A 66 -7.25 -6.74 -5.58
C ARG A 66 -6.07 -6.69 -6.54
N ALA A 67 -5.20 -7.70 -6.54
CA ALA A 67 -4.16 -7.88 -7.55
C ALA A 67 -4.74 -8.08 -8.96
N ALA A 68 -5.82 -8.86 -9.09
CA ALA A 68 -6.51 -9.01 -10.37
C ALA A 68 -7.18 -7.70 -10.83
N ASP A 69 -7.76 -6.94 -9.91
CA ASP A 69 -8.32 -5.62 -10.21
C ASP A 69 -7.24 -4.63 -10.68
N LEU A 70 -6.07 -4.63 -10.04
CA LEU A 70 -4.91 -3.84 -10.46
C LEU A 70 -4.45 -4.24 -11.87
N HIS A 71 -4.38 -5.53 -12.16
CA HIS A 71 -4.01 -6.00 -13.49
C HIS A 71 -5.00 -5.53 -14.58
N VAL A 72 -6.29 -5.58 -14.29
CA VAL A 72 -7.33 -5.04 -15.18
C VAL A 72 -7.20 -3.53 -15.35
N LEU A 73 -6.91 -2.80 -14.27
CA LEU A 73 -6.66 -1.36 -14.32
C LEU A 73 -5.48 -1.04 -15.26
N LEU A 74 -4.32 -1.65 -15.04
CA LEU A 74 -3.13 -1.44 -15.86
C LEU A 74 -3.40 -1.74 -17.34
N THR A 75 -4.10 -2.84 -17.61
CA THR A 75 -4.44 -3.26 -18.98
C THR A 75 -5.39 -2.26 -19.66
N LYS A 76 -6.44 -1.81 -18.96
CA LYS A 76 -7.43 -0.86 -19.51
C LYS A 76 -6.83 0.52 -19.77
N GLU A 77 -5.94 0.96 -18.89
CA GLU A 77 -5.26 2.24 -19.01
C GLU A 77 -4.05 2.20 -19.98
N GLY A 78 -3.77 1.02 -20.58
CA GLY A 78 -2.64 0.83 -21.49
C GLY A 78 -1.29 1.09 -20.82
N VAL A 79 -1.18 0.81 -19.53
CA VAL A 79 0.02 1.14 -18.73
C VAL A 79 1.01 -0.03 -18.79
N HIS A 80 2.21 0.26 -19.28
CA HIS A 80 3.36 -0.64 -19.30
C HIS A 80 4.53 0.01 -18.57
N GLY A 81 5.33 -0.78 -17.87
CA GLY A 81 6.51 -0.28 -17.17
C GLY A 81 6.20 0.65 -15.97
N ALA A 82 5.00 0.54 -15.39
CA ALA A 82 4.61 1.36 -14.24
C ALA A 82 5.49 1.11 -13.03
N VAL A 83 5.64 2.16 -12.20
CA VAL A 83 6.15 2.06 -10.82
C VAL A 83 4.96 1.87 -9.89
N LEU A 84 4.86 0.70 -9.28
CA LEU A 84 3.82 0.41 -8.28
C LEU A 84 4.29 0.86 -6.90
N VAL A 85 3.58 1.78 -6.28
CA VAL A 85 3.86 2.29 -4.93
C VAL A 85 2.75 1.81 -4.01
N GLY A 86 3.03 0.79 -3.21
CA GLY A 86 2.04 0.19 -2.30
C GLY A 86 2.35 0.49 -0.84
N TRP A 87 1.37 1.04 -0.13
CA TRP A 87 1.47 1.31 1.30
C TRP A 87 0.66 0.30 2.11
N SER A 88 1.27 -0.24 3.18
CA SER A 88 0.57 -1.08 4.17
C SER A 88 -0.09 -2.30 3.50
N GLN A 89 -1.41 -2.43 3.55
CA GLN A 89 -2.18 -3.50 2.89
C GLN A 89 -1.78 -3.71 1.43
N ALA A 90 -1.49 -2.64 0.69
CA ALA A 90 -1.14 -2.72 -0.72
C ALA A 90 0.15 -3.52 -0.98
N VAL A 91 1.00 -3.73 0.02
CA VAL A 91 2.16 -4.63 -0.07
C VAL A 91 1.71 -6.07 -0.32
N GLN A 92 0.60 -6.48 0.31
CA GLN A 92 0.00 -7.81 0.09
C GLN A 92 -0.60 -7.93 -1.31
N ASP A 93 -1.20 -6.85 -1.81
CA ASP A 93 -1.78 -6.81 -3.16
C ASP A 93 -0.70 -6.91 -4.22
N ILE A 94 0.44 -6.20 -4.03
CA ILE A 94 1.61 -6.28 -4.91
C ILE A 94 2.23 -7.67 -4.85
N ALA A 95 2.38 -8.27 -3.66
CA ALA A 95 2.89 -9.64 -3.55
C ALA A 95 2.00 -10.65 -4.28
N ALA A 96 0.67 -10.57 -4.11
CA ALA A 96 -0.29 -11.39 -4.85
C ALA A 96 -0.25 -11.13 -6.36
N TYR A 97 -0.04 -9.87 -6.77
CA TYR A 97 0.16 -9.52 -8.18
C TYR A 97 1.39 -10.23 -8.76
N VAL A 98 2.52 -10.16 -8.06
CA VAL A 98 3.78 -10.82 -8.47
C VAL A 98 3.62 -12.33 -8.58
N GLN A 99 2.93 -12.96 -7.61
CA GLN A 99 2.67 -14.40 -7.64
C GLN A 99 1.89 -14.81 -8.90
N ARG A 100 0.89 -14.02 -9.28
CA ARG A 100 -0.04 -14.37 -10.35
C ARG A 100 0.40 -13.90 -11.74
N PHE A 101 0.94 -12.70 -11.86
CA PHE A 101 1.23 -12.04 -13.15
C PHE A 101 2.71 -11.80 -13.40
N GLY A 102 3.56 -11.98 -12.37
CA GLY A 102 4.99 -11.64 -12.46
C GLY A 102 5.22 -10.13 -12.51
N THR A 103 6.45 -9.75 -12.92
CA THR A 103 6.86 -8.33 -12.97
C THR A 103 7.39 -7.89 -14.33
N ARG A 104 7.10 -8.64 -15.41
CA ARG A 104 7.62 -8.33 -16.75
C ARG A 104 7.21 -6.94 -17.23
N ASP A 105 5.95 -6.57 -17.00
CA ASP A 105 5.36 -5.31 -17.44
C ASP A 105 5.39 -4.22 -16.34
N ILE A 106 6.16 -4.46 -15.26
CA ILE A 106 6.34 -3.54 -14.13
C ILE A 106 7.76 -2.96 -14.19
N GLY A 107 7.86 -1.63 -14.22
CA GLY A 107 9.13 -0.91 -14.26
C GLY A 107 9.87 -0.90 -12.93
N GLY A 108 9.12 -0.81 -11.82
CA GLY A 108 9.66 -0.83 -10.47
C GLY A 108 8.57 -1.01 -9.42
N ILE A 109 8.96 -1.41 -8.22
CA ILE A 109 8.06 -1.58 -7.08
C ILE A 109 8.59 -0.78 -5.89
N VAL A 110 7.70 -0.06 -5.20
CA VAL A 110 8.00 0.62 -3.94
C VAL A 110 7.08 0.05 -2.86
N LEU A 111 7.66 -0.60 -1.87
CA LEU A 111 6.95 -1.16 -0.72
C LEU A 111 7.09 -0.20 0.46
N VAL A 112 5.96 0.30 0.97
CA VAL A 112 5.94 1.37 1.97
C VAL A 112 5.42 0.83 3.30
N ASP A 113 6.32 0.75 4.25
CA ASP A 113 6.14 0.47 5.68
C ASP A 113 5.26 -0.75 6.02
N ALA A 114 5.40 -1.82 5.27
CA ALA A 114 4.85 -3.13 5.62
C ALA A 114 5.72 -4.24 5.02
N ALA A 115 5.81 -5.36 5.72
CA ALA A 115 6.40 -6.59 5.22
C ALA A 115 5.34 -7.47 4.55
N VAL A 116 5.76 -8.31 3.63
CA VAL A 116 4.90 -9.32 3.01
C VAL A 116 4.44 -10.33 4.04
N SER A 117 3.15 -10.68 3.99
CA SER A 117 2.53 -11.60 4.95
C SER A 117 3.10 -13.01 4.86
N ASP A 118 3.33 -13.61 6.00
CA ASP A 118 3.65 -15.02 6.23
C ASP A 118 2.39 -15.87 6.50
N GLY A 119 1.22 -15.26 6.37
CA GLY A 119 -0.07 -15.95 6.49
C GLY A 119 -0.27 -16.57 7.87
N ALA A 120 -0.85 -17.76 7.90
CA ALA A 120 -1.12 -18.49 9.14
C ALA A 120 0.14 -18.84 9.97
N ASN A 121 1.34 -18.79 9.38
CA ASN A 121 2.58 -19.01 10.12
C ASN A 121 2.78 -17.97 11.23
N ALA A 122 2.25 -16.75 11.04
CA ALA A 122 2.24 -15.70 12.06
C ALA A 122 1.67 -16.17 13.40
N ILE A 123 0.65 -17.04 13.39
CA ILE A 123 -0.02 -17.55 14.59
C ILE A 123 0.96 -18.35 15.46
N ALA A 124 1.80 -19.16 14.83
CA ALA A 124 2.79 -19.96 15.54
C ALA A 124 4.05 -19.17 15.90
N GLU A 125 4.52 -18.29 15.00
CA GLU A 125 5.77 -17.57 15.15
C GLU A 125 5.64 -16.35 16.06
N ARG A 126 4.47 -15.67 16.04
CA ARG A 126 4.24 -14.40 16.76
C ARG A 126 2.86 -14.37 17.46
N PRO A 127 2.55 -15.33 18.35
CA PRO A 127 1.22 -15.47 18.93
C PRO A 127 0.77 -14.22 19.72
N ALA A 128 1.69 -13.53 20.39
CA ALA A 128 1.37 -12.32 21.15
C ALA A 128 0.96 -11.15 20.24
N GLU A 129 1.62 -11.01 19.09
CA GLU A 129 1.28 -10.01 18.09
C GLU A 129 -0.10 -10.32 17.48
N VAL A 130 -0.34 -11.54 17.10
CA VAL A 130 -1.64 -12.00 16.59
C VAL A 130 -2.76 -11.77 17.59
N ALA A 131 -2.56 -12.12 18.87
CA ALA A 131 -3.54 -11.87 19.92
C ALA A 131 -3.82 -10.37 20.11
N PHE A 132 -2.81 -9.52 19.96
CA PHE A 132 -2.98 -8.07 19.97
C PHE A 132 -3.81 -7.59 18.78
N GLN A 133 -3.55 -8.09 17.57
CA GLN A 133 -4.33 -7.76 16.37
C GLN A 133 -5.81 -8.15 16.55
N PHE A 134 -6.10 -9.32 17.07
CA PHE A 134 -7.50 -9.73 17.32
C PHE A 134 -8.22 -8.82 18.33
N ARG A 135 -7.54 -8.32 19.36
CA ARG A 135 -8.11 -7.30 20.26
C ARG A 135 -8.46 -6.01 19.53
N LEU A 136 -7.58 -5.55 18.64
CA LEU A 136 -7.85 -4.37 17.80
C LEU A 136 -9.06 -4.62 16.88
N PHE A 137 -9.18 -5.79 16.31
CA PHE A 137 -10.30 -6.16 15.45
C PHE A 137 -11.64 -6.14 16.20
N SER A 138 -11.68 -6.61 17.44
CA SER A 138 -12.90 -6.53 18.24
C SER A 138 -13.30 -5.08 18.52
N THR A 139 -12.35 -4.19 18.76
CA THR A 139 -12.59 -2.76 18.93
C THR A 139 -13.14 -2.12 17.65
N TYR A 140 -12.58 -2.49 16.49
CA TYR A 140 -13.07 -2.03 15.19
C TYR A 140 -14.52 -2.40 14.93
N LEU A 141 -14.90 -3.66 15.20
CA LEU A 141 -16.27 -4.12 15.04
C LEU A 141 -17.23 -3.46 16.03
N GLY A 142 -16.77 -3.18 17.25
CA GLY A 142 -17.59 -2.56 18.30
C GLY A 142 -17.86 -1.08 18.07
N ASN A 143 -16.89 -0.32 17.53
CA ASN A 143 -17.01 1.10 17.22
C ASN A 143 -16.05 1.49 16.09
N GLN A 144 -16.52 1.35 14.86
CA GLN A 144 -15.72 1.55 13.65
C GLN A 144 -15.12 2.96 13.58
N GLU A 145 -15.92 4.00 13.81
CA GLU A 145 -15.45 5.39 13.69
C GLU A 145 -14.38 5.71 14.73
N ALA A 146 -14.62 5.39 15.99
CA ALA A 146 -13.66 5.65 17.06
C ALA A 146 -12.34 4.90 16.81
N TYR A 147 -12.42 3.64 16.37
CA TYR A 147 -11.25 2.85 15.98
C TYR A 147 -10.47 3.51 14.85
N LEU A 148 -11.14 3.83 13.74
CA LEU A 148 -10.49 4.45 12.57
C LEU A 148 -9.85 5.78 12.92
N ARG A 149 -10.53 6.62 13.71
CA ARG A 149 -10.00 7.89 14.19
C ARG A 149 -8.75 7.70 15.05
N GLY A 150 -8.77 6.73 15.96
CA GLY A 150 -7.61 6.36 16.77
C GLY A 150 -6.46 5.82 15.91
N MET A 151 -6.76 4.94 14.97
CA MET A 151 -5.79 4.36 14.04
C MET A 151 -5.12 5.44 13.19
N PHE A 152 -5.88 6.31 12.50
CA PHE A 152 -5.29 7.36 11.66
C PHE A 152 -4.45 8.38 12.45
N ARG A 153 -4.73 8.57 13.74
CA ARG A 153 -3.85 9.36 14.63
C ARG A 153 -2.59 8.60 15.02
N ALA A 154 -2.67 7.31 15.19
CA ALA A 154 -1.55 6.46 15.62
C ALA A 154 -0.55 6.14 14.50
N ILE A 155 -0.97 6.23 13.24
CA ILE A 155 -0.09 5.95 12.09
C ILE A 155 0.74 7.16 11.64
N VAL A 156 0.60 8.30 12.28
CA VAL A 156 1.42 9.50 12.08
C VAL A 156 2.17 9.86 13.35
N SER A 157 3.40 10.35 13.21
CA SER A 157 4.26 10.77 14.32
C SER A 157 4.08 12.24 14.71
N LYS A 158 3.44 13.03 13.84
CA LYS A 158 3.25 14.48 13.99
C LYS A 158 1.79 14.85 13.77
N PRO A 159 1.33 15.97 14.37
CA PRO A 159 0.06 16.56 13.98
C PRO A 159 0.01 16.85 12.49
N GLN A 160 -1.03 16.41 11.84
CA GLN A 160 -1.26 16.67 10.42
C GLN A 160 -2.03 17.98 10.21
N ALA A 161 -2.00 18.53 9.01
CA ALA A 161 -2.78 19.70 8.64
C ALA A 161 -4.28 19.49 8.93
N ALA A 162 -4.99 20.58 9.20
CA ALA A 162 -6.42 20.52 9.54
C ALA A 162 -7.22 19.71 8.49
N GLY A 163 -8.07 18.81 8.98
CA GLY A 163 -8.96 18.00 8.15
C GLY A 163 -8.32 16.78 7.48
N VAL A 164 -6.99 16.57 7.51
CA VAL A 164 -6.35 15.37 6.91
C VAL A 164 -6.89 14.09 7.54
N ILE A 165 -6.86 14.00 8.86
CA ILE A 165 -7.39 12.83 9.60
C ILE A 165 -8.90 12.67 9.39
N ASP A 166 -9.66 13.76 9.42
CA ASP A 166 -11.12 13.70 9.25
C ASP A 166 -11.50 13.20 7.85
N ARG A 167 -10.81 13.65 6.80
CA ARG A 167 -11.02 13.13 5.45
C ARG A 167 -10.66 11.63 5.35
N ALA A 168 -9.55 11.22 5.93
CA ALA A 168 -9.15 9.82 5.95
C ALA A 168 -10.18 8.95 6.66
N VAL A 169 -10.69 9.37 7.83
CA VAL A 169 -11.75 8.68 8.57
C VAL A 169 -13.05 8.64 7.74
N SER A 170 -13.48 9.77 7.16
CA SER A 170 -14.68 9.82 6.31
C SER A 170 -14.59 8.86 5.12
N THR A 171 -13.43 8.75 4.48
CA THR A 171 -13.20 7.79 3.40
C THR A 171 -13.24 6.36 3.91
N ALA A 172 -12.59 6.07 5.02
CA ALA A 172 -12.52 4.74 5.62
C ALA A 172 -13.90 4.24 6.09
N MET A 173 -14.76 5.13 6.60
CA MET A 173 -16.13 4.82 7.02
C MET A 173 -17.02 4.32 5.86
N LYS A 174 -16.64 4.57 4.62
CA LYS A 174 -17.36 4.04 3.44
C LYS A 174 -17.13 2.54 3.22
N THR A 175 -16.12 1.95 3.87
CA THR A 175 -15.91 0.50 3.89
C THR A 175 -16.78 -0.11 4.99
N PRO A 176 -17.76 -0.98 4.68
CA PRO A 176 -18.54 -1.66 5.70
C PRO A 176 -17.62 -2.43 6.67
N SER A 177 -17.88 -2.36 7.97
CA SER A 177 -16.98 -2.92 9.00
C SER A 177 -16.74 -4.42 8.83
N SER A 178 -17.77 -5.19 8.44
CA SER A 178 -17.63 -6.63 8.15
C SER A 178 -16.68 -6.89 6.96
N ILE A 179 -16.75 -6.06 5.93
CA ILE A 179 -15.84 -6.15 4.78
C ILE A 179 -14.42 -5.76 5.20
N GLY A 180 -14.27 -4.64 5.90
CA GLY A 180 -12.97 -4.20 6.40
C GLY A 180 -12.30 -5.25 7.28
N MET A 181 -13.08 -5.94 8.14
CA MET A 181 -12.60 -7.05 8.95
C MET A 181 -12.15 -8.24 8.08
N SER A 182 -12.97 -8.63 7.10
CA SER A 182 -12.61 -9.75 6.22
C SER A 182 -11.31 -9.48 5.43
N MET A 183 -11.08 -8.22 5.03
CA MET A 183 -9.83 -7.80 4.41
C MET A 183 -8.64 -8.01 5.35
N LEU A 184 -8.70 -7.53 6.60
CA LEU A 184 -7.60 -7.68 7.57
C LEU A 184 -7.25 -9.16 7.81
N VAL A 185 -8.25 -10.01 7.94
CA VAL A 185 -8.03 -11.46 8.08
C VAL A 185 -7.39 -12.05 6.82
N ALA A 186 -7.88 -11.67 5.64
CA ALA A 186 -7.35 -12.15 4.37
C ALA A 186 -5.89 -11.69 4.14
N ASP A 187 -5.59 -10.45 4.48
CA ASP A 187 -4.27 -9.87 4.28
C ASP A 187 -3.20 -10.50 5.18
N LEU A 188 -3.54 -10.74 6.45
CA LEU A 188 -2.57 -11.11 7.47
C LEU A 188 -2.46 -12.63 7.68
N PHE A 189 -3.55 -13.39 7.51
CA PHE A 189 -3.59 -14.76 8.01
C PHE A 189 -3.95 -15.84 7.00
N THR A 190 -4.36 -15.50 5.76
CA THR A 190 -4.83 -16.53 4.82
C THR A 190 -3.73 -17.17 4.00
N ALA A 191 -2.75 -16.42 3.52
CA ALA A 191 -1.72 -16.92 2.64
C ALA A 191 -0.34 -16.40 3.02
N ASP A 192 0.66 -17.28 2.95
CA ASP A 192 2.07 -16.90 2.94
C ASP A 192 2.42 -16.41 1.53
N ARG A 193 2.74 -15.12 1.42
CA ARG A 193 3.08 -14.49 0.13
C ARG A 193 4.56 -14.22 -0.03
N ARG A 194 5.40 -14.66 0.90
CA ARG A 194 6.87 -14.43 0.88
C ARG A 194 7.54 -15.08 -0.34
N ASP A 195 6.94 -16.10 -0.93
CA ASP A 195 7.43 -16.72 -2.17
C ASP A 195 7.31 -15.80 -3.41
N ALA A 196 6.59 -14.67 -3.31
CA ALA A 196 6.59 -13.61 -4.31
C ALA A 196 7.95 -12.90 -4.40
N LEU A 197 8.63 -12.70 -3.26
CA LEU A 197 9.83 -11.86 -3.17
C LEU A 197 10.96 -12.29 -4.12
N PRO A 198 11.38 -13.57 -4.17
CA PRO A 198 12.41 -14.01 -5.10
C PRO A 198 11.98 -13.98 -6.58
N LYS A 199 10.68 -13.89 -6.87
CA LYS A 199 10.12 -13.82 -8.23
C LYS A 199 10.14 -12.38 -8.79
N ILE A 200 10.40 -11.38 -7.96
CA ILE A 200 10.50 -9.99 -8.41
C ILE A 200 11.79 -9.81 -9.23
N THR A 201 11.64 -9.40 -10.48
CA THR A 201 12.75 -9.20 -11.41
C THR A 201 13.04 -7.72 -11.72
N CYS A 202 12.08 -6.84 -11.51
CA CYS A 202 12.26 -5.39 -11.59
C CYS A 202 12.97 -4.83 -10.34
N PRO A 203 13.49 -3.58 -10.39
CA PRO A 203 14.01 -2.91 -9.21
C PRO A 203 12.94 -2.71 -8.13
N VAL A 204 13.37 -2.77 -6.87
CA VAL A 204 12.51 -2.55 -5.70
C VAL A 204 13.13 -1.51 -4.77
N LEU A 205 12.31 -0.62 -4.25
CA LEU A 205 12.63 0.26 -3.13
C LEU A 205 11.71 -0.08 -1.95
N ILE A 206 12.31 -0.39 -0.81
CA ILE A 206 11.58 -0.55 0.45
C ILE A 206 11.79 0.72 1.26
N ILE A 207 10.71 1.40 1.62
CA ILE A 207 10.73 2.59 2.48
C ILE A 207 10.03 2.26 3.79
N ALA A 208 10.78 2.32 4.89
CA ALA A 208 10.27 2.01 6.22
C ALA A 208 10.37 3.22 7.16
N ALA A 209 9.39 3.36 8.06
CA ALA A 209 9.54 4.24 9.21
C ALA A 209 10.56 3.66 10.19
N ALA A 210 11.33 4.53 10.85
CA ALA A 210 12.23 4.07 11.93
C ALA A 210 11.47 3.41 13.09
N SER A 211 10.23 3.83 13.33
CA SER A 211 9.35 3.28 14.35
C SER A 211 8.51 2.08 13.90
N SER A 212 8.72 1.58 12.68
CA SER A 212 7.95 0.46 12.13
C SER A 212 8.05 -0.78 13.01
N ARG A 213 6.92 -1.38 13.34
CA ARG A 213 6.89 -2.69 14.05
C ARG A 213 7.39 -3.84 13.18
N GLU A 214 7.41 -3.65 11.87
CA GLU A 214 7.86 -4.65 10.89
C GLU A 214 9.25 -4.33 10.32
N LEU A 215 9.99 -3.40 10.92
CA LEU A 215 11.27 -2.90 10.40
C LEU A 215 12.26 -4.02 10.08
N GLU A 216 12.45 -4.96 11.01
CA GLU A 216 13.39 -6.07 10.82
C GLU A 216 12.93 -7.06 9.75
N ARG A 217 11.63 -7.27 9.60
CA ARG A 217 11.06 -8.08 8.51
C ARG A 217 11.30 -7.43 7.16
N GLN A 218 11.04 -6.12 7.04
CA GLN A 218 11.31 -5.35 5.82
C GLN A 218 12.80 -5.35 5.45
N LYS A 219 13.70 -5.24 6.43
CA LYS A 219 15.16 -5.39 6.20
C LYS A 219 15.54 -6.79 5.73
N ALA A 220 14.87 -7.81 6.23
CA ALA A 220 15.12 -9.18 5.79
C ALA A 220 14.67 -9.42 4.33
N GLU A 221 13.59 -8.79 3.89
CA GLU A 221 13.09 -8.89 2.51
C GLU A 221 14.10 -8.36 1.47
N VAL A 222 14.87 -7.33 1.82
CA VAL A 222 15.95 -6.81 0.95
C VAL A 222 16.96 -7.90 0.57
N ARG A 223 17.21 -8.85 1.46
CA ARG A 223 18.16 -9.95 1.21
C ARG A 223 17.63 -11.00 0.25
N VAL A 224 16.31 -11.06 0.07
CA VAL A 224 15.62 -12.05 -0.77
C VAL A 224 15.34 -11.48 -2.16
N ILE A 225 15.13 -10.18 -2.26
CA ILE A 225 14.83 -9.51 -3.53
C ILE A 225 16.13 -9.11 -4.23
N LYS A 226 16.37 -9.63 -5.44
CA LYS A 226 17.65 -9.48 -6.15
C LYS A 226 18.09 -8.02 -6.41
N LYS A 227 17.15 -7.10 -6.57
CA LYS A 227 17.42 -5.69 -6.94
C LYS A 227 16.73 -4.73 -5.96
N ALA A 228 16.80 -5.02 -4.66
CA ALA A 228 16.19 -4.20 -3.64
C ALA A 228 17.15 -3.14 -3.10
N GLN A 229 16.59 -1.98 -2.83
CA GLN A 229 17.15 -0.89 -2.04
C GLN A 229 16.30 -0.70 -0.79
N PHE A 230 16.89 -0.28 0.30
CA PHE A 230 16.22 -0.02 1.57
C PHE A 230 16.49 1.41 2.03
N VAL A 231 15.44 2.12 2.39
CA VAL A 231 15.51 3.45 3.01
C VAL A 231 14.69 3.45 4.29
N GLN A 232 15.33 3.80 5.38
CA GLN A 232 14.66 4.10 6.64
C GLN A 232 14.49 5.61 6.75
N ILE A 233 13.29 6.05 7.11
CA ILE A 233 12.99 7.47 7.33
C ILE A 233 12.71 7.68 8.82
N ASP A 234 13.56 8.51 9.43
CA ASP A 234 13.43 8.90 10.82
C ASP A 234 12.29 9.90 11.04
N ASP A 235 11.90 10.11 12.29
CA ASP A 235 10.82 11.03 12.68
C ASP A 235 9.50 10.79 11.92
N SER A 236 9.21 9.53 11.66
CA SER A 236 8.00 9.09 10.98
C SER A 236 7.38 7.86 11.63
N ALA A 237 6.09 7.70 11.44
CA ALA A 237 5.32 6.51 11.76
C ALA A 237 4.83 5.84 10.48
N HIS A 238 3.86 4.94 10.59
CA HIS A 238 3.39 4.07 9.49
C HIS A 238 3.01 4.82 8.19
N ALA A 239 2.46 6.03 8.30
CA ALA A 239 2.18 6.89 7.15
C ALA A 239 3.37 7.83 6.84
N VAL A 240 4.52 7.24 6.49
CA VAL A 240 5.80 7.92 6.25
C VAL A 240 5.67 9.12 5.32
N PHE A 241 4.84 8.98 4.27
CA PHE A 241 4.62 10.01 3.26
C PHE A 241 3.78 11.20 3.77
N LEU A 242 3.05 11.04 4.88
CA LEU A 242 2.37 12.13 5.57
C LEU A 242 3.30 12.83 6.57
N ASP A 243 4.13 12.07 7.28
CA ASP A 243 5.05 12.63 8.28
C ASP A 243 6.26 13.32 7.66
N GLN A 244 6.81 12.75 6.61
CA GLN A 244 8.02 13.21 5.93
C GLN A 244 7.82 13.33 4.41
N PRO A 245 6.84 14.15 3.93
CA PRO A 245 6.43 14.18 2.53
C PRO A 245 7.57 14.55 1.59
N ASN A 246 8.45 15.46 2.00
CA ASN A 246 9.60 15.89 1.20
C ASN A 246 10.65 14.78 1.07
N ARG A 247 10.98 14.10 2.19
CA ARG A 247 11.96 13.02 2.19
C ARG A 247 11.43 11.81 1.41
N PHE A 248 10.22 11.39 1.67
CA PHE A 248 9.56 10.30 0.93
C PHE A 248 9.57 10.56 -0.58
N SER A 249 9.15 11.77 -0.97
CA SER A 249 9.07 12.11 -2.39
C SER A 249 10.46 12.23 -3.04
N ALA A 250 11.49 12.67 -2.31
CA ALA A 250 12.86 12.71 -2.82
C ALA A 250 13.40 11.29 -3.11
N GLU A 251 13.18 10.34 -2.19
CA GLU A 251 13.58 8.94 -2.39
C GLU A 251 12.83 8.29 -3.55
N LEU A 252 11.51 8.50 -3.64
CA LEU A 252 10.71 8.00 -4.75
C LEU A 252 11.16 8.61 -6.10
N ALA A 253 11.38 9.92 -6.15
CA ALA A 253 11.85 10.59 -7.37
C ALA A 253 13.24 10.09 -7.80
N GLN A 254 14.15 9.88 -6.85
CA GLN A 254 15.46 9.30 -7.14
C GLN A 254 15.29 7.89 -7.72
N PHE A 255 14.46 7.05 -7.12
CA PHE A 255 14.18 5.70 -7.61
C PHE A 255 13.61 5.72 -9.03
N VAL A 256 12.57 6.53 -9.29
CA VAL A 256 11.96 6.67 -10.63
C VAL A 256 12.99 7.08 -11.68
N ARG A 257 13.87 8.06 -11.37
CA ARG A 257 14.94 8.47 -12.29
C ARG A 257 15.93 7.34 -12.64
N THR A 258 16.24 6.45 -11.70
CA THR A 258 17.12 5.30 -11.98
C THR A 258 16.51 4.28 -12.95
N LEU A 259 15.19 4.28 -13.08
CA LEU A 259 14.46 3.41 -14.01
C LEU A 259 14.43 4.00 -15.44
N ALA A 260 14.31 5.32 -15.56
CA ALA A 260 14.23 6.03 -16.85
C ALA A 260 15.58 6.04 -17.62
N GLY A 261 16.68 5.75 -16.95
CA GLY A 261 18.02 5.66 -17.54
C GLY A 261 18.39 4.27 -18.07
N ARG A 262 17.45 3.34 -18.09
CA ARG A 262 17.60 1.97 -18.58
C ARG A 262 16.76 1.76 -19.82
#